data_172731422c5abffadb5a2d8f10aa1a95
#
_entry.id   172731422c5abffadb5a2d8f10aa1a95
#
_cell.length_a   1.000
_cell.length_b   1.000
_cell.length_c   1.000
_cell.angle_alpha   90.00
_cell.angle_beta   90.00
_cell.angle_gamma   90.00
#
_symmetry.space_group_name_H-M   'P 1'
#
loop_
_entity.id
_entity.type
_entity.pdbx_description
1 polymer ?
#
loop_
_entity_poly.entity_id
_entity_poly.type
_entity_poly.pdbx_seq_one_letter_code
_entity_poly.pdbx_strand_id
1 'polypeptide(L)'
;MSQVPWSSHSLLLREALFEGYLVNEAPLRVGAGREAPLGSAIDLAVVRIKLGGRTVPYIPGSSLKGVFRSAAVQLAGLKGLRACSGLSKETCAEPLRKNIQSMLKGGRSLEAIKFFHENVCLLCKVFGAPSFTGHVEFRDAYPIGEKGEPLEAPTGVRTGIAINRRTGAVQGRALYQVEYVEPGARFKFSMYATNLPNYALGLLAKVLRMMNEGWVKVGGFKTRGFGEVRVEGLTFMARGAKVQGAKLLAIDELDAEVDLAGLAEASEGWLKASGGKAWDALSRLEKVWDGAKLS
;
A
#
# COMPACT_ATOMS: atom_id res chain seq x y z
N MET A 1 -30.54 9.55 -14.00
CA MET A 1 -29.92 8.22 -13.85
C MET A 1 -29.09 8.26 -12.56
N SER A 2 -29.39 7.42 -11.58
CA SER A 2 -28.62 7.39 -10.33
C SER A 2 -27.22 6.87 -10.65
N GLN A 3 -26.21 7.72 -10.54
CA GLN A 3 -24.83 7.34 -10.83
C GLN A 3 -24.40 6.20 -9.91
N VAL A 4 -23.78 5.17 -10.50
CA VAL A 4 -23.15 4.08 -9.75
C VAL A 4 -21.90 4.65 -9.07
N PRO A 5 -21.75 4.54 -7.73
CA PRO A 5 -20.58 5.11 -7.05
C PRO A 5 -19.30 4.42 -7.50
N TRP A 6 -18.18 5.13 -7.47
CA TRP A 6 -16.89 4.61 -7.89
C TRP A 6 -16.42 3.41 -7.05
N SER A 7 -16.94 3.24 -5.84
CA SER A 7 -16.69 2.07 -5.00
C SER A 7 -17.37 0.79 -5.49
N SER A 8 -18.11 0.86 -6.60
CA SER A 8 -18.68 -0.32 -7.26
C SER A 8 -17.64 -1.01 -8.15
N HIS A 9 -17.65 -2.34 -8.15
CA HIS A 9 -16.87 -3.17 -9.08
C HIS A 9 -17.65 -3.57 -10.34
N SER A 10 -18.90 -3.07 -10.52
CA SER A 10 -19.71 -3.41 -11.68
C SER A 10 -19.33 -2.69 -12.97
N LEU A 11 -18.52 -1.63 -12.86
CA LEU A 11 -18.00 -0.85 -13.99
C LEU A 11 -16.49 -0.69 -13.83
N LEU A 12 -15.77 -0.65 -14.94
CA LEU A 12 -14.36 -0.30 -15.00
C LEU A 12 -14.21 1.08 -15.62
N LEU A 13 -13.99 2.10 -14.79
CA LEU A 13 -13.83 3.49 -15.19
C LEU A 13 -12.38 3.82 -15.48
N ARG A 14 -11.48 3.39 -14.62
CA ARG A 14 -10.03 3.62 -14.72
C ARG A 14 -9.25 2.54 -13.99
N GLU A 15 -8.13 2.17 -14.58
CA GLU A 15 -7.06 1.41 -13.96
C GLU A 15 -5.84 2.34 -13.80
N ALA A 16 -5.15 2.22 -12.69
CA ALA A 16 -3.88 2.89 -12.45
C ALA A 16 -2.88 1.89 -11.86
N LEU A 17 -1.63 1.97 -12.30
CA LEU A 17 -0.56 1.07 -11.89
C LEU A 17 0.67 1.89 -11.51
N PHE A 18 1.24 1.58 -10.34
CA PHE A 18 2.48 2.13 -9.83
C PHE A 18 3.48 0.98 -9.75
N GLU A 19 4.58 1.08 -10.46
CA GLU A 19 5.61 0.05 -10.48
C GLU A 19 6.99 0.64 -10.25
N GLY A 20 7.92 -0.19 -9.80
CA GLY A 20 9.31 0.16 -9.55
C GLY A 20 9.99 -0.86 -8.65
N TYR A 21 11.02 -0.43 -7.97
CA TYR A 21 11.73 -1.24 -6.98
C TYR A 21 11.72 -0.55 -5.62
N LEU A 22 11.44 -1.32 -4.58
CA LEU A 22 11.75 -0.93 -3.21
C LEU A 22 13.17 -1.41 -2.90
N VAL A 23 14.06 -0.47 -2.67
CA VAL A 23 15.46 -0.73 -2.26
C VAL A 23 15.58 -0.41 -0.79
N ASN A 24 15.93 -1.39 0.04
CA ASN A 24 16.10 -1.12 1.46
C ASN A 24 17.44 -0.43 1.73
N GLU A 25 17.38 0.77 2.28
CA GLU A 25 18.57 1.56 2.67
C GLU A 25 19.04 1.23 4.10
N ALA A 26 18.18 0.61 4.88
CA ALA A 26 18.46 0.12 6.23
C ALA A 26 18.09 -1.37 6.34
N PRO A 27 18.54 -2.08 7.40
CA PRO A 27 18.13 -3.45 7.65
C PRO A 27 16.61 -3.62 7.53
N LEU A 28 16.16 -4.60 6.75
CA LEU A 28 14.72 -4.82 6.52
C LEU A 28 14.29 -6.13 7.16
N ARG A 29 13.28 -6.07 8.02
CA ARG A 29 12.65 -7.26 8.59
C ARG A 29 11.14 -7.24 8.38
N VAL A 30 10.66 -8.10 7.49
CA VAL A 30 9.26 -8.50 7.46
C VAL A 30 9.19 -9.88 8.11
N GLY A 31 8.57 -9.97 9.28
CA GLY A 31 8.61 -11.18 10.10
C GLY A 31 7.70 -12.29 9.58
N ALA A 32 8.13 -13.54 9.73
CA ALA A 32 7.37 -14.74 9.39
C ALA A 32 6.27 -15.10 10.43
N GLY A 33 6.08 -14.28 11.47
CA GLY A 33 5.20 -14.54 12.59
C GLY A 33 5.96 -14.55 13.91
N ARG A 34 5.33 -15.07 14.96
CA ARG A 34 5.92 -15.15 16.31
C ARG A 34 6.62 -16.50 16.59
N GLU A 35 6.33 -17.52 15.81
CA GLU A 35 6.91 -18.84 16.00
C GLU A 35 8.17 -18.95 15.15
N ALA A 36 9.32 -19.17 15.80
CA ALA A 36 10.55 -19.54 15.13
C ALA A 36 10.37 -20.92 14.48
N PRO A 37 10.93 -21.16 13.28
CA PRO A 37 10.94 -22.50 12.71
C PRO A 37 11.59 -23.48 13.69
N LEU A 38 10.98 -24.66 13.85
CA LEU A 38 11.51 -25.73 14.72
C LEU A 38 12.98 -26.02 14.38
N GLY A 39 13.86 -25.94 15.37
CA GLY A 39 15.30 -26.14 15.20
C GLY A 39 16.09 -24.92 14.72
N SER A 40 15.46 -23.76 14.56
CA SER A 40 16.16 -22.52 14.22
C SER A 40 16.77 -21.87 15.46
N ALA A 41 18.04 -21.46 15.37
CA ALA A 41 18.67 -20.61 16.38
C ALA A 41 18.19 -19.15 16.33
N ILE A 42 17.36 -18.78 15.33
CA ILE A 42 16.88 -17.43 15.10
C ILE A 42 15.47 -17.29 15.68
N ASP A 43 15.31 -16.42 16.68
CA ASP A 43 14.02 -16.19 17.34
C ASP A 43 13.01 -15.44 16.44
N LEU A 44 13.52 -14.52 15.63
CA LEU A 44 12.70 -13.63 14.82
C LEU A 44 13.19 -13.66 13.35
N ALA A 45 12.75 -14.69 12.62
CA ALA A 45 13.12 -14.89 11.22
C ALA A 45 12.39 -13.93 10.26
N VAL A 46 12.98 -13.68 9.09
CA VAL A 46 12.30 -12.99 7.98
C VAL A 46 11.40 -13.97 7.21
N VAL A 47 10.31 -13.46 6.66
CA VAL A 47 9.42 -14.23 5.81
C VAL A 47 10.10 -14.58 4.50
N ARG A 48 9.92 -15.82 4.06
CA ARG A 48 10.53 -16.35 2.82
C ARG A 48 9.52 -17.08 1.95
N ILE A 49 9.82 -17.15 0.68
CA ILE A 49 9.07 -17.92 -0.31
C ILE A 49 10.02 -18.69 -1.22
N LYS A 50 9.55 -19.80 -1.78
CA LYS A 50 10.27 -20.50 -2.85
C LYS A 50 10.01 -19.81 -4.19
N LEU A 51 11.04 -19.30 -4.83
CA LEU A 51 11.01 -18.65 -6.13
C LEU A 51 12.07 -19.28 -7.04
N GLY A 52 11.65 -19.89 -8.15
CA GLY A 52 12.59 -20.53 -9.09
C GLY A 52 13.52 -21.56 -8.44
N GLY A 53 13.03 -22.35 -7.47
CA GLY A 53 13.81 -23.36 -6.75
C GLY A 53 14.68 -22.83 -5.60
N ARG A 54 14.76 -21.50 -5.42
CA ARG A 54 15.50 -20.85 -4.32
C ARG A 54 14.52 -20.34 -3.26
N THR A 55 14.92 -20.39 -1.99
CA THR A 55 14.18 -19.79 -0.88
C THR A 55 14.71 -18.40 -0.63
N VAL A 56 13.91 -17.37 -0.91
CA VAL A 56 14.31 -15.95 -0.86
C VAL A 56 13.43 -15.17 0.10
N PRO A 57 13.97 -14.15 0.79
CA PRO A 57 13.14 -13.21 1.52
C PRO A 57 12.29 -12.39 0.55
N TYR A 58 11.10 -11.96 0.97
CA TYR A 58 10.24 -11.10 0.17
C TYR A 58 9.42 -10.16 1.05
N ILE A 59 8.76 -9.19 0.45
CA ILE A 59 7.84 -8.31 1.16
C ILE A 59 6.41 -8.68 0.74
N PRO A 60 5.59 -9.30 1.62
CA PRO A 60 4.22 -9.64 1.29
C PRO A 60 3.38 -8.41 0.93
N GLY A 61 2.53 -8.52 -0.08
CA GLY A 61 1.58 -7.46 -0.45
C GLY A 61 0.66 -7.06 0.70
N SER A 62 0.30 -7.99 1.57
CA SER A 62 -0.44 -7.70 2.80
C SER A 62 0.31 -6.77 3.75
N SER A 63 1.63 -6.91 3.86
CA SER A 63 2.48 -6.02 4.65
C SER A 63 2.56 -4.62 4.04
N LEU A 64 2.72 -4.52 2.72
CA LEU A 64 2.70 -3.25 1.99
C LEU A 64 1.34 -2.56 2.15
N LYS A 65 0.24 -3.30 1.96
CA LYS A 65 -1.12 -2.78 2.17
C LYS A 65 -1.31 -2.23 3.60
N GLY A 66 -0.81 -2.93 4.60
CA GLY A 66 -0.84 -2.50 5.99
C GLY A 66 -0.07 -1.21 6.24
N VAL A 67 1.12 -1.09 5.66
CA VAL A 67 1.96 0.12 5.73
C VAL A 67 1.24 1.31 5.08
N PHE A 68 0.74 1.14 3.84
CA PHE A 68 0.01 2.19 3.13
C PHE A 68 -1.25 2.61 3.88
N ARG A 69 -2.05 1.67 4.37
CA ARG A 69 -3.26 1.99 5.14
C ARG A 69 -2.93 2.74 6.42
N SER A 70 -1.90 2.34 7.14
CA SER A 70 -1.47 3.00 8.39
C SER A 70 -1.04 4.45 8.14
N ALA A 71 -0.24 4.71 7.11
CA ALA A 71 0.15 6.06 6.72
C ALA A 71 -1.06 6.88 6.21
N ALA A 72 -1.94 6.26 5.44
CA ALA A 72 -3.16 6.91 4.97
C ALA A 72 -4.11 7.31 6.12
N VAL A 73 -4.19 6.54 7.21
CA VAL A 73 -4.94 6.92 8.43
C VAL A 73 -4.38 8.22 9.02
N GLN A 74 -3.06 8.35 9.10
CA GLN A 74 -2.41 9.57 9.62
C GLN A 74 -2.69 10.77 8.71
N LEU A 75 -2.56 10.61 7.38
CA LEU A 75 -2.84 11.66 6.41
C LEU A 75 -4.32 12.08 6.41
N ALA A 76 -5.24 11.13 6.55
CA ALA A 76 -6.66 11.41 6.69
C ALA A 76 -6.95 12.19 7.99
N GLY A 77 -6.31 11.80 9.10
CA GLY A 77 -6.41 12.51 10.38
C GLY A 77 -5.93 13.96 10.31
N LEU A 78 -4.84 14.24 9.58
CA LEU A 78 -4.35 15.61 9.35
C LEU A 78 -5.36 16.48 8.59
N LYS A 79 -6.22 15.88 7.76
CA LYS A 79 -7.32 16.57 7.08
C LYS A 79 -8.62 16.63 7.90
N GLY A 80 -8.63 16.11 9.12
CA GLY A 80 -9.84 15.98 9.94
C GLY A 80 -10.84 14.92 9.43
N LEU A 81 -10.43 14.03 8.52
CA LEU A 81 -11.30 13.01 7.96
C LEU A 81 -11.48 11.85 8.94
N ARG A 82 -12.70 11.33 9.00
CA ARG A 82 -12.97 10.10 9.72
C ARG A 82 -12.20 8.94 9.09
N ALA A 83 -11.41 8.23 9.89
CA ALA A 83 -10.69 7.04 9.50
C ALA A 83 -10.81 5.97 10.58
N CYS A 84 -11.17 4.74 10.20
CA CYS A 84 -11.21 3.60 11.11
C CYS A 84 -9.87 2.84 11.12
N SER A 85 -9.61 2.04 12.17
CA SER A 85 -8.38 1.24 12.30
C SER A 85 -8.19 0.20 11.19
N GLY A 86 -9.28 -0.25 10.57
CA GLY A 86 -9.28 -1.32 9.57
C GLY A 86 -9.26 -2.74 10.16
N LEU A 87 -9.19 -2.88 11.47
CA LEU A 87 -9.31 -4.17 12.15
C LEU A 87 -10.74 -4.69 12.05
N SER A 88 -10.91 -6.00 11.88
CA SER A 88 -12.20 -6.62 11.47
C SER A 88 -13.41 -6.20 12.31
N LYS A 89 -13.26 -6.04 13.61
CA LYS A 89 -14.34 -5.64 14.52
C LYS A 89 -14.49 -4.11 14.69
N GLU A 90 -13.54 -3.33 14.17
CA GLU A 90 -13.45 -1.87 14.37
C GLU A 90 -13.63 -1.09 13.08
N THR A 91 -13.94 -1.76 11.96
CA THR A 91 -14.22 -1.07 10.71
C THR A 91 -15.56 -0.39 10.74
N CYS A 92 -15.67 0.77 10.07
CA CYS A 92 -16.96 1.45 9.93
C CYS A 92 -17.98 0.64 9.09
N ALA A 93 -17.57 -0.42 8.42
CA ALA A 93 -18.45 -1.35 7.70
C ALA A 93 -19.09 -2.40 8.62
N GLU A 94 -18.52 -2.70 9.79
CA GLU A 94 -19.04 -3.76 10.68
C GLU A 94 -20.46 -3.47 11.19
N PRO A 95 -20.81 -2.27 11.69
CA PRO A 95 -22.19 -1.94 12.07
C PRO A 95 -23.18 -2.04 10.92
N LEU A 96 -22.73 -1.85 9.68
CA LEU A 96 -23.57 -1.85 8.48
C LEU A 96 -23.81 -3.26 7.92
N ARG A 97 -23.09 -4.25 8.38
CA ARG A 97 -23.04 -5.61 7.83
C ARG A 97 -24.41 -6.25 7.67
N LYS A 98 -25.25 -6.17 8.72
CA LYS A 98 -26.61 -6.77 8.68
C LYS A 98 -27.49 -6.10 7.62
N ASN A 99 -27.45 -4.78 7.51
CA ASN A 99 -28.25 -4.02 6.55
C ASN A 99 -27.79 -4.35 5.10
N ILE A 100 -26.48 -4.34 4.85
CA ILE A 100 -25.90 -4.68 3.55
C ILE A 100 -26.29 -6.12 3.16
N GLN A 101 -26.16 -7.10 4.08
CA GLN A 101 -26.55 -8.48 3.82
C GLN A 101 -28.06 -8.63 3.50
N SER A 102 -28.93 -7.89 4.20
CA SER A 102 -30.37 -7.89 3.93
C SER A 102 -30.68 -7.34 2.53
N MET A 103 -30.04 -6.24 2.13
CA MET A 103 -30.20 -5.66 0.78
C MET A 103 -29.73 -6.62 -0.30
N LEU A 104 -28.57 -7.27 -0.11
CA LEU A 104 -28.02 -8.23 -1.06
C LEU A 104 -28.93 -9.48 -1.21
N LYS A 105 -29.44 -10.03 -0.11
CA LYS A 105 -30.39 -11.14 -0.13
C LYS A 105 -31.71 -10.78 -0.84
N GLY A 106 -32.12 -9.52 -0.76
CA GLY A 106 -33.30 -8.97 -1.46
C GLY A 106 -33.03 -8.56 -2.92
N GLY A 107 -31.88 -8.91 -3.50
CA GLY A 107 -31.53 -8.54 -4.89
C GLY A 107 -31.20 -7.08 -5.11
N ARG A 108 -31.09 -6.25 -4.05
CA ARG A 108 -30.88 -4.81 -4.11
C ARG A 108 -29.38 -4.43 -4.05
N SER A 109 -28.58 -5.04 -4.96
CA SER A 109 -27.13 -4.87 -4.97
C SER A 109 -26.66 -3.42 -5.13
N LEU A 110 -27.33 -2.64 -6.00
CA LEU A 110 -26.97 -1.25 -6.22
C LEU A 110 -27.24 -0.37 -4.97
N GLU A 111 -28.35 -0.62 -4.28
CA GLU A 111 -28.64 0.08 -3.02
C GLU A 111 -27.64 -0.27 -1.92
N ALA A 112 -27.24 -1.56 -1.83
CA ALA A 112 -26.23 -2.00 -0.88
C ALA A 112 -24.86 -1.31 -1.11
N ILE A 113 -24.46 -1.16 -2.40
CA ILE A 113 -23.22 -0.44 -2.76
C ILE A 113 -23.32 1.04 -2.44
N LYS A 114 -24.42 1.69 -2.74
CA LYS A 114 -24.65 3.10 -2.39
C LYS A 114 -24.63 3.30 -0.88
N PHE A 115 -25.37 2.48 -0.15
CA PHE A 115 -25.40 2.52 1.31
C PHE A 115 -24.00 2.32 1.93
N PHE A 116 -23.20 1.38 1.41
CA PHE A 116 -21.81 1.25 1.80
C PHE A 116 -21.03 2.53 1.51
N HIS A 117 -21.11 3.04 0.27
CA HIS A 117 -20.34 4.20 -0.16
C HIS A 117 -20.60 5.43 0.71
N GLU A 118 -21.83 5.68 1.08
CA GLU A 118 -22.25 6.85 1.87
C GLU A 118 -21.87 6.74 3.35
N ASN A 119 -21.78 5.52 3.90
CA ASN A 119 -21.67 5.31 5.35
C ASN A 119 -20.30 4.87 5.84
N VAL A 120 -19.34 4.59 4.94
CA VAL A 120 -17.97 4.19 5.34
C VAL A 120 -16.95 5.27 5.03
N CYS A 121 -15.84 5.26 5.78
CA CYS A 121 -14.75 6.19 5.55
C CYS A 121 -14.04 5.92 4.20
N LEU A 122 -13.34 6.93 3.68
CA LEU A 122 -12.55 6.84 2.46
C LEU A 122 -11.61 5.62 2.47
N LEU A 123 -10.94 5.36 3.59
CA LEU A 123 -9.97 4.26 3.66
C LEU A 123 -10.61 2.88 3.52
N CYS A 124 -11.85 2.70 4.00
CA CYS A 124 -12.58 1.46 3.76
C CYS A 124 -13.00 1.30 2.30
N LYS A 125 -13.28 2.39 1.58
CA LYS A 125 -13.53 2.37 0.14
C LYS A 125 -12.25 2.02 -0.63
N VAL A 126 -11.12 2.63 -0.30
CA VAL A 126 -9.84 2.43 -0.98
C VAL A 126 -9.23 1.07 -0.67
N PHE A 127 -9.03 0.74 0.60
CA PHE A 127 -8.31 -0.47 1.03
C PHE A 127 -9.20 -1.68 1.28
N GLY A 128 -10.52 -1.49 1.28
CA GLY A 128 -11.48 -2.53 1.61
C GLY A 128 -11.77 -2.65 3.11
N ALA A 129 -12.80 -3.43 3.40
CA ALA A 129 -13.26 -3.77 4.74
C ALA A 129 -13.75 -5.23 4.74
N PRO A 130 -13.99 -5.88 5.90
CA PRO A 130 -14.64 -7.17 5.93
C PRO A 130 -15.95 -7.13 5.11
N SER A 131 -16.11 -8.08 4.20
CA SER A 131 -17.24 -8.17 3.25
C SER A 131 -17.23 -7.15 2.10
N PHE A 132 -16.15 -6.35 1.94
CA PHE A 132 -16.05 -5.41 0.83
C PHE A 132 -14.63 -5.35 0.27
N THR A 133 -14.45 -5.72 -0.99
CA THR A 133 -13.16 -5.68 -1.68
C THR A 133 -12.73 -4.23 -1.89
N GLY A 134 -11.48 -3.91 -1.55
CA GLY A 134 -10.92 -2.59 -1.82
C GLY A 134 -10.59 -2.39 -3.29
N HIS A 135 -10.31 -1.15 -3.63
CA HIS A 135 -9.95 -0.70 -4.97
C HIS A 135 -8.44 -0.58 -5.20
N VAL A 136 -7.63 -0.97 -4.22
CA VAL A 136 -6.16 -1.05 -4.35
C VAL A 136 -5.67 -2.45 -4.00
N GLU A 137 -4.84 -2.98 -4.87
CA GLU A 137 -4.14 -4.26 -4.73
C GLU A 137 -2.65 -4.00 -4.60
N PHE A 138 -2.00 -4.70 -3.68
CA PHE A 138 -0.54 -4.72 -3.53
C PHE A 138 -0.05 -6.12 -3.83
N ARG A 139 0.82 -6.25 -4.81
CA ARG A 139 1.47 -7.52 -5.11
C ARG A 139 2.60 -7.79 -4.13
N ASP A 140 2.92 -9.06 -3.96
CA ASP A 140 4.13 -9.44 -3.22
C ASP A 140 5.35 -8.89 -3.94
N ALA A 141 6.24 -8.24 -3.20
CA ALA A 141 7.47 -7.71 -3.77
C ALA A 141 8.60 -8.73 -3.60
N TYR A 142 9.02 -9.28 -4.72
CA TYR A 142 10.08 -10.29 -4.80
C TYR A 142 11.42 -9.67 -5.19
N PRO A 143 12.55 -10.27 -4.76
CA PRO A 143 13.88 -9.87 -5.22
C PRO A 143 14.13 -10.42 -6.63
N ILE A 144 13.51 -9.78 -7.63
CA ILE A 144 13.61 -10.14 -9.05
C ILE A 144 13.89 -8.91 -9.89
N GLY A 145 14.66 -9.08 -10.96
CA GLY A 145 14.90 -8.05 -11.96
C GLY A 145 13.74 -7.87 -12.95
N GLU A 146 13.93 -7.02 -13.93
CA GLU A 146 12.88 -6.65 -14.91
C GLU A 146 12.42 -7.84 -15.75
N LYS A 147 13.34 -8.75 -16.10
CA LYS A 147 13.05 -9.96 -16.88
C LYS A 147 12.65 -11.16 -16.00
N GLY A 148 12.44 -10.94 -14.68
CA GLY A 148 12.09 -11.99 -13.73
C GLY A 148 13.29 -12.80 -13.21
N GLU A 149 14.53 -12.40 -13.54
CA GLU A 149 15.74 -13.02 -13.02
C GLU A 149 15.84 -12.78 -11.52
N PRO A 150 16.27 -13.79 -10.71
CA PRO A 150 16.45 -13.61 -9.27
C PRO A 150 17.55 -12.59 -8.96
N LEU A 151 17.26 -11.67 -8.06
CA LEU A 151 18.26 -10.77 -7.46
C LEU A 151 18.71 -11.30 -6.11
N GLU A 152 19.90 -10.88 -5.70
CA GLU A 152 20.40 -11.20 -4.37
C GLU A 152 19.71 -10.38 -3.30
N ALA A 153 19.38 -11.04 -2.19
CA ALA A 153 18.83 -10.41 -0.99
C ALA A 153 19.46 -11.11 0.24
N PRO A 154 20.74 -10.84 0.51
CA PRO A 154 21.47 -11.46 1.60
C PRO A 154 20.82 -11.11 2.94
N THR A 155 20.97 -12.03 3.90
CA THR A 155 20.42 -11.84 5.25
C THR A 155 21.51 -11.90 6.30
N GLY A 156 21.42 -11.03 7.30
CA GLY A 156 22.25 -11.00 8.49
C GLY A 156 21.43 -11.28 9.76
N VAL A 157 22.13 -11.47 10.86
CA VAL A 157 21.51 -11.67 12.18
C VAL A 157 22.06 -10.63 13.14
N ARG A 158 21.17 -9.99 13.90
CA ARG A 158 21.53 -9.05 14.97
C ARG A 158 20.99 -9.55 16.29
N THR A 159 21.88 -9.63 17.30
CA THR A 159 21.48 -9.98 18.65
C THR A 159 20.90 -8.76 19.36
N GLY A 160 19.69 -8.89 19.89
CA GLY A 160 19.05 -7.91 20.77
C GLY A 160 19.20 -8.35 22.22
N ILE A 161 19.38 -7.36 23.10
CA ILE A 161 19.41 -7.57 24.57
C ILE A 161 18.36 -6.69 25.24
N ALA A 162 17.76 -7.16 26.31
CA ALA A 162 16.95 -6.31 27.18
C ALA A 162 17.82 -5.80 28.36
N ILE A 163 17.86 -4.50 28.52
CA ILE A 163 18.57 -3.82 29.62
C ILE A 163 17.56 -3.36 30.67
N ASN A 164 17.78 -3.72 31.91
CA ASN A 164 17.02 -3.18 33.03
C ASN A 164 17.39 -1.71 33.23
N ARG A 165 16.42 -0.82 33.04
CA ARG A 165 16.65 0.63 33.08
C ARG A 165 17.02 1.18 34.47
N ARG A 166 16.72 0.42 35.53
CA ARG A 166 17.07 0.81 36.91
C ARG A 166 18.51 0.48 37.26
N THR A 167 19.00 -0.68 36.79
CA THR A 167 20.33 -1.20 37.16
C THR A 167 21.38 -1.00 36.08
N GLY A 168 20.96 -0.70 34.83
CA GLY A 168 21.87 -0.66 33.67
C GLY A 168 22.38 -2.04 33.22
N ALA A 169 21.97 -3.11 33.93
CA ALA A 169 22.41 -4.47 33.64
C ALA A 169 21.47 -5.20 32.66
N VAL A 170 21.98 -6.26 32.04
CA VAL A 170 21.18 -7.16 31.18
C VAL A 170 20.09 -7.82 32.04
N GLN A 171 18.85 -7.78 31.57
CA GLN A 171 17.70 -8.38 32.24
C GLN A 171 17.66 -9.91 31.98
N GLY A 172 18.20 -10.70 32.88
CA GLY A 172 18.14 -12.17 32.83
C GLY A 172 18.71 -12.76 31.52
N ARG A 173 18.06 -13.79 30.97
CA ARG A 173 18.44 -14.44 29.69
C ARG A 173 17.77 -13.81 28.46
N ALA A 174 17.49 -12.51 28.48
CA ALA A 174 16.77 -11.82 27.43
C ALA A 174 17.68 -11.49 26.23
N LEU A 175 18.34 -12.49 25.70
CA LEU A 175 19.01 -12.45 24.39
C LEU A 175 18.02 -12.98 23.36
N TYR A 176 17.88 -12.28 22.24
CA TYR A 176 17.09 -12.75 21.10
C TYR A 176 17.80 -12.40 19.80
N GLN A 177 17.68 -13.27 18.82
CA GLN A 177 18.27 -13.11 17.51
C GLN A 177 17.24 -12.64 16.51
N VAL A 178 17.54 -11.53 15.83
CA VAL A 178 16.70 -10.92 14.81
C VAL A 178 17.39 -11.08 13.47
N GLU A 179 16.77 -11.82 12.57
CA GLU A 179 17.19 -11.88 11.20
C GLU A 179 16.64 -10.67 10.41
N TYR A 180 17.42 -10.18 9.47
CA TYR A 180 17.06 -9.07 8.60
C TYR A 180 17.68 -9.24 7.22
N VAL A 181 17.07 -8.63 6.20
CA VAL A 181 17.69 -8.48 4.88
C VAL A 181 18.68 -7.32 4.95
N GLU A 182 19.88 -7.55 4.44
CA GLU A 182 20.93 -6.54 4.42
C GLU A 182 20.56 -5.35 3.52
N PRO A 183 21.05 -4.12 3.82
CA PRO A 183 20.81 -2.96 2.97
C PRO A 183 21.26 -3.18 1.53
N GLY A 184 20.54 -2.57 0.57
CA GLY A 184 20.83 -2.64 -0.86
C GLY A 184 20.06 -3.72 -1.63
N ALA A 185 19.28 -4.57 -0.98
CA ALA A 185 18.42 -5.52 -1.68
C ALA A 185 17.26 -4.79 -2.41
N ARG A 186 16.97 -5.25 -3.63
CA ARG A 186 15.94 -4.67 -4.50
C ARG A 186 14.74 -5.61 -4.62
N PHE A 187 13.56 -5.11 -4.34
CA PHE A 187 12.30 -5.86 -4.41
C PHE A 187 11.37 -5.22 -5.45
N LYS A 188 10.94 -5.98 -6.45
CA LYS A 188 10.02 -5.48 -7.48
C LYS A 188 8.69 -5.12 -6.85
N PHE A 189 8.32 -3.86 -6.91
CA PHE A 189 7.10 -3.29 -6.33
C PHE A 189 6.04 -3.08 -7.40
N SER A 190 4.80 -3.43 -7.10
CA SER A 190 3.65 -3.15 -7.94
C SER A 190 2.40 -2.92 -7.09
N MET A 191 1.73 -1.80 -7.32
CA MET A 191 0.46 -1.42 -6.71
C MET A 191 -0.53 -1.08 -7.82
N TYR A 192 -1.65 -1.81 -7.86
CA TYR A 192 -2.70 -1.67 -8.86
C TYR A 192 -3.95 -1.09 -8.23
N ALA A 193 -4.54 -0.09 -8.87
CA ALA A 193 -5.73 0.59 -8.40
C ALA A 193 -6.82 0.63 -9.48
N THR A 194 -8.07 0.40 -9.09
CA THR A 194 -9.24 0.45 -9.98
C THR A 194 -10.23 1.49 -9.50
N ASN A 195 -10.79 2.27 -10.43
CA ASN A 195 -11.86 3.22 -10.17
C ASN A 195 -11.58 4.28 -9.08
N LEU A 196 -10.34 4.45 -8.63
CA LEU A 196 -10.04 5.44 -7.62
C LEU A 196 -10.12 6.86 -8.20
N PRO A 197 -10.81 7.81 -7.54
CA PRO A 197 -10.72 9.24 -7.86
C PRO A 197 -9.28 9.76 -7.74
N ASN A 198 -8.98 10.86 -8.41
CA ASN A 198 -7.64 11.43 -8.42
C ASN A 198 -7.17 11.83 -7.01
N TYR A 199 -8.06 12.28 -6.14
CA TYR A 199 -7.70 12.54 -4.73
C TYR A 199 -7.29 11.25 -3.98
N ALA A 200 -7.90 10.10 -4.29
CA ALA A 200 -7.52 8.83 -3.67
C ALA A 200 -6.21 8.28 -4.25
N LEU A 201 -5.98 8.44 -5.56
CA LEU A 201 -4.67 8.18 -6.16
C LEU A 201 -3.60 9.11 -5.57
N GLY A 202 -3.93 10.37 -5.32
CA GLY A 202 -3.07 11.36 -4.68
C GLY A 202 -2.69 10.98 -3.25
N LEU A 203 -3.64 10.42 -2.48
CA LEU A 203 -3.34 9.86 -1.16
C LEU A 203 -2.30 8.73 -1.24
N LEU A 204 -2.46 7.79 -2.18
CA LEU A 204 -1.50 6.70 -2.40
C LEU A 204 -0.14 7.23 -2.86
N ALA A 205 -0.13 8.20 -3.77
CA ALA A 205 1.08 8.87 -4.25
C ALA A 205 1.84 9.54 -3.08
N LYS A 206 1.14 10.24 -2.20
CA LYS A 206 1.72 10.89 -1.02
C LYS A 206 2.34 9.88 -0.05
N VAL A 207 1.67 8.76 0.20
CA VAL A 207 2.25 7.67 1.01
C VAL A 207 3.52 7.12 0.37
N LEU A 208 3.51 6.90 -0.96
CA LEU A 208 4.67 6.41 -1.69
C LEU A 208 5.86 7.39 -1.62
N ARG A 209 5.58 8.70 -1.72
CA ARG A 209 6.58 9.75 -1.52
C ARG A 209 7.15 9.75 -0.10
N MET A 210 6.30 9.70 0.92
CA MET A 210 6.73 9.60 2.32
C MET A 210 7.57 8.35 2.58
N MET A 211 7.28 7.25 1.89
CA MET A 211 8.09 6.03 1.94
C MET A 211 9.47 6.27 1.29
N ASN A 212 9.52 6.90 0.12
CA ASN A 212 10.77 7.26 -0.57
C ASN A 212 11.65 8.24 0.22
N GLU A 213 11.06 9.07 1.07
CA GLU A 213 11.73 10.03 1.94
C GLU A 213 12.08 9.46 3.33
N GLY A 214 11.83 8.16 3.56
CA GLY A 214 12.15 7.48 4.82
C GLY A 214 11.18 7.73 5.99
N TRP A 215 10.11 8.53 5.81
CA TRP A 215 9.11 8.78 6.85
C TRP A 215 8.21 7.56 7.09
N VAL A 216 7.87 6.84 6.03
CA VAL A 216 7.06 5.62 6.10
C VAL A 216 7.96 4.40 5.91
N LYS A 217 8.14 3.63 6.98
CA LYS A 217 9.04 2.47 7.00
C LYS A 217 8.29 1.15 6.82
N VAL A 218 8.94 0.16 6.22
CA VAL A 218 8.40 -1.17 5.96
C VAL A 218 8.87 -2.18 7.02
N GLY A 219 8.01 -3.10 7.43
CA GLY A 219 8.35 -4.18 8.33
C GLY A 219 8.36 -3.81 9.82
N GLY A 220 9.12 -4.54 10.61
CA GLY A 220 9.24 -4.38 12.06
C GLY A 220 10.47 -3.58 12.47
N PHE A 221 10.62 -3.32 13.78
CA PHE A 221 11.75 -2.61 14.38
C PHE A 221 11.99 -1.18 13.85
N LYS A 222 10.96 -0.52 13.36
CA LYS A 222 11.02 0.81 12.71
C LYS A 222 11.70 1.88 13.57
N THR A 223 11.52 1.84 14.89
CA THR A 223 12.15 2.78 15.85
C THR A 223 13.59 2.40 16.22
N ARG A 224 14.11 1.31 15.66
CA ARG A 224 15.45 0.79 15.93
C ARG A 224 16.33 0.79 14.69
N GLY A 225 16.04 1.68 13.72
CA GLY A 225 16.83 1.85 12.50
C GLY A 225 16.54 0.82 11.41
N PHE A 226 15.37 0.18 11.42
CA PHE A 226 14.96 -0.79 10.39
C PHE A 226 13.89 -0.20 9.46
N GLY A 227 13.84 -0.75 8.25
CA GLY A 227 12.70 -0.63 7.36
C GLY A 227 12.67 0.60 6.48
N GLU A 228 13.73 1.39 6.43
CA GLU A 228 13.86 2.49 5.49
C GLU A 228 14.08 1.94 4.08
N VAL A 229 13.27 2.43 3.14
CA VAL A 229 13.30 2.00 1.74
C VAL A 229 13.21 3.22 0.83
N ARG A 230 13.86 3.12 -0.34
CA ARG A 230 13.75 4.08 -1.44
C ARG A 230 13.08 3.43 -2.63
N VAL A 231 12.38 4.23 -3.42
CA VAL A 231 11.72 3.79 -4.66
C VAL A 231 12.60 4.12 -5.85
N GLU A 232 13.04 3.10 -6.58
CA GLU A 232 13.82 3.25 -7.81
C GLU A 232 13.00 2.85 -9.04
N GLY A 233 13.28 3.50 -10.17
CA GLY A 233 12.66 3.16 -11.46
C GLY A 233 11.14 3.31 -11.46
N LEU A 234 10.59 4.27 -10.69
CA LEU A 234 9.15 4.50 -10.60
C LEU A 234 8.53 4.71 -11.97
N THR A 235 7.45 4.00 -12.23
CA THR A 235 6.56 4.16 -13.37
C THR A 235 5.14 4.31 -12.86
N PHE A 236 4.42 5.29 -13.38
CA PHE A 236 2.98 5.46 -13.19
C PHE A 236 2.28 5.27 -14.53
N MET A 237 1.24 4.43 -14.54
CA MET A 237 0.46 4.15 -15.74
C MET A 237 -1.03 4.25 -15.41
N ALA A 238 -1.82 4.75 -16.38
CA ALA A 238 -3.27 4.81 -16.25
C ALA A 238 -3.96 4.51 -17.59
N ARG A 239 -5.14 3.86 -17.54
CA ARG A 239 -5.99 3.63 -18.72
C ARG A 239 -7.47 3.54 -18.33
N GLY A 240 -8.35 3.58 -19.32
CA GLY A 240 -9.80 3.41 -19.16
C GLY A 240 -10.60 4.62 -19.62
N ALA A 241 -11.91 4.56 -19.46
CA ALA A 241 -12.84 5.59 -19.94
C ALA A 241 -12.63 6.97 -19.29
N LYS A 242 -12.03 7.00 -18.09
CA LYS A 242 -11.68 8.22 -17.35
C LYS A 242 -10.22 8.67 -17.59
N VAL A 243 -9.62 8.24 -18.71
CA VAL A 243 -8.32 8.73 -19.22
C VAL A 243 -8.52 9.21 -20.64
N GLN A 244 -8.28 10.48 -20.93
CA GLN A 244 -8.46 11.09 -22.24
C GLN A 244 -7.21 11.89 -22.61
N GLY A 245 -6.52 11.46 -23.67
CA GLY A 245 -5.22 12.02 -24.01
C GLY A 245 -4.24 11.92 -22.85
N ALA A 246 -3.69 13.03 -22.42
CA ALA A 246 -2.79 13.12 -21.26
C ALA A 246 -3.52 13.47 -19.95
N LYS A 247 -4.84 13.34 -19.89
CA LYS A 247 -5.65 13.78 -18.75
C LYS A 247 -6.30 12.63 -18.01
N LEU A 248 -6.27 12.68 -16.67
CA LEU A 248 -7.07 11.86 -15.79
C LEU A 248 -8.33 12.66 -15.41
N LEU A 249 -9.48 12.25 -15.96
CA LEU A 249 -10.74 12.93 -15.69
C LEU A 249 -11.22 12.69 -14.26
N ALA A 250 -11.98 13.62 -13.72
CA ALA A 250 -12.66 13.44 -12.44
C ALA A 250 -13.64 12.25 -12.48
N ILE A 251 -13.73 11.53 -11.37
CA ILE A 251 -14.61 10.37 -11.23
C ILE A 251 -15.88 10.72 -10.47
N ASP A 252 -15.80 11.58 -9.48
CA ASP A 252 -16.95 12.09 -8.72
C ASP A 252 -16.93 13.63 -8.59
N GLU A 253 -17.90 14.18 -7.89
CA GLU A 253 -18.08 15.64 -7.74
C GLU A 253 -17.02 16.28 -6.82
N LEU A 254 -16.34 15.49 -5.99
CA LEU A 254 -15.28 15.94 -5.07
C LEU A 254 -13.90 15.83 -5.72
N ASP A 255 -13.83 15.21 -6.90
CA ASP A 255 -12.60 14.96 -7.62
C ASP A 255 -12.25 16.12 -8.57
N ALA A 256 -10.98 16.26 -8.89
CA ALA A 256 -10.49 17.22 -9.86
C ALA A 256 -9.72 16.51 -10.99
N GLU A 257 -9.82 17.04 -12.20
CA GLU A 257 -9.03 16.60 -13.35
C GLU A 257 -7.54 16.82 -13.10
N VAL A 258 -6.71 15.89 -13.59
CA VAL A 258 -5.24 16.00 -13.57
C VAL A 258 -4.73 15.96 -15.00
N ASP A 259 -4.10 17.04 -15.42
CA ASP A 259 -3.40 17.10 -16.69
C ASP A 259 -1.96 16.60 -16.53
N LEU A 260 -1.57 15.58 -17.30
CA LEU A 260 -0.24 14.98 -17.32
C LEU A 260 0.51 15.28 -18.64
N ALA A 261 0.07 16.29 -19.40
CA ALA A 261 0.75 16.73 -20.61
C ALA A 261 2.22 17.09 -20.31
N GLY A 262 3.12 16.60 -21.17
CA GLY A 262 4.57 16.72 -21.01
C GLY A 262 5.21 15.76 -20.00
N LEU A 263 4.41 15.08 -19.15
CA LEU A 263 4.89 14.11 -18.16
C LEU A 263 4.63 12.67 -18.57
N ALA A 264 3.50 12.41 -19.23
CA ALA A 264 3.08 11.07 -19.61
C ALA A 264 2.81 11.00 -21.12
N GLU A 265 3.06 9.82 -21.69
CA GLU A 265 2.92 9.51 -23.11
C GLU A 265 2.08 8.24 -23.27
N ALA A 266 1.36 8.15 -24.41
CA ALA A 266 0.63 6.92 -24.74
C ALA A 266 1.62 5.80 -25.10
N SER A 267 1.52 4.67 -24.42
CA SER A 267 2.37 3.50 -24.63
C SER A 267 1.54 2.23 -24.40
N GLU A 268 1.42 1.37 -25.40
CA GLU A 268 0.75 0.06 -25.31
C GLU A 268 -0.66 0.12 -24.68
N GLY A 269 -1.45 1.15 -25.01
CA GLY A 269 -2.80 1.34 -24.49
C GLY A 269 -2.87 1.96 -23.08
N TRP A 270 -1.73 2.34 -22.52
CA TRP A 270 -1.61 3.08 -21.27
C TRP A 270 -1.13 4.52 -21.50
N LEU A 271 -1.56 5.42 -20.65
CA LEU A 271 -0.90 6.70 -20.43
C LEU A 271 0.22 6.44 -19.41
N LYS A 272 1.49 6.59 -19.80
CA LYS A 272 2.67 6.17 -19.01
C LYS A 272 3.61 7.33 -18.73
N ALA A 273 4.01 7.48 -17.46
CA ALA A 273 5.08 8.34 -16.99
C ALA A 273 6.15 7.50 -16.30
N SER A 274 7.43 7.82 -16.46
CA SER A 274 8.54 7.03 -15.89
C SER A 274 9.61 7.93 -15.27
N GLY A 275 10.31 7.42 -14.26
CA GLY A 275 11.42 8.10 -13.56
C GLY A 275 11.00 9.43 -12.93
N GLY A 276 11.72 10.50 -13.19
CA GLY A 276 11.42 11.85 -12.70
C GLY A 276 10.03 12.34 -13.12
N LYS A 277 9.63 12.09 -14.39
CA LYS A 277 8.29 12.42 -14.88
C LYS A 277 7.17 11.69 -14.12
N ALA A 278 7.42 10.46 -13.65
CA ALA A 278 6.45 9.74 -12.81
C ALA A 278 6.28 10.46 -11.46
N TRP A 279 7.36 10.87 -10.80
CA TRP A 279 7.29 11.64 -9.57
C TRP A 279 6.57 12.98 -9.75
N ASP A 280 6.77 13.65 -10.88
CA ASP A 280 6.06 14.88 -11.21
C ASP A 280 4.55 14.64 -11.44
N ALA A 281 4.21 13.53 -12.11
CA ALA A 281 2.81 13.11 -12.27
C ALA A 281 2.16 12.82 -10.91
N LEU A 282 2.86 12.11 -10.01
CA LEU A 282 2.41 11.87 -8.66
C LEU A 282 2.23 13.18 -7.89
N SER A 283 3.13 14.16 -8.05
CA SER A 283 2.99 15.47 -7.42
C SER A 283 1.72 16.21 -7.84
N ARG A 284 1.29 16.05 -9.11
CA ARG A 284 0.00 16.60 -9.58
C ARG A 284 -1.19 15.91 -8.89
N LEU A 285 -1.13 14.59 -8.72
CA LEU A 285 -2.15 13.84 -7.97
C LEU A 285 -2.18 14.22 -6.49
N GLU A 286 -1.02 14.39 -5.85
CA GLU A 286 -0.91 14.82 -4.45
C GLU A 286 -1.57 16.17 -4.21
N LYS A 287 -1.46 17.12 -5.17
CA LYS A 287 -2.14 18.42 -5.10
C LYS A 287 -3.66 18.26 -5.10
N VAL A 288 -4.20 17.27 -5.83
CA VAL A 288 -5.64 16.97 -5.79
C VAL A 288 -6.04 16.43 -4.42
N TRP A 289 -5.25 15.52 -3.83
CA TRP A 289 -5.48 15.08 -2.45
C TRP A 289 -5.47 16.26 -1.47
N ASP A 290 -4.45 17.12 -1.56
CA ASP A 290 -4.27 18.24 -0.63
C ASP A 290 -5.41 19.28 -0.76
N GLY A 291 -5.91 19.52 -1.98
CA GLY A 291 -6.99 20.46 -2.27
C GLY A 291 -8.41 19.92 -2.09
N ALA A 292 -8.60 18.60 -2.08
CA ALA A 292 -9.94 18.00 -2.02
C ALA A 292 -10.62 18.28 -0.69
N LYS A 293 -11.86 18.78 -0.76
CA LYS A 293 -12.73 19.07 0.41
C LYS A 293 -13.57 17.83 0.72
N LEU A 294 -12.93 16.83 1.28
CA LEU A 294 -13.55 15.57 1.71
C LEU A 294 -14.17 15.74 3.11
N SER A 295 -15.21 14.99 3.43
CA SER A 295 -15.91 15.00 4.72
C SER A 295 -15.96 13.61 5.37
#